data_b43fc7784e6aeb0de1576fd26fa0740a
#
_entry.id   b43fc7784e6aeb0de1576fd26fa0740a
#
_cell.length_a   1.000
_cell.length_b   1.000
_cell.length_c   1.000
_cell.angle_alpha   90.00
_cell.angle_beta   90.00
_cell.angle_gamma   90.00
#
_symmetry.space_group_name_H-M   'P 1'
#
loop_
_entity.id
_entity.type
_entity.pdbx_description
1 polymer ?
#
loop_
_entity_poly.entity_id
_entity_poly.type
_entity_poly.pdbx_seq_one_letter_code
_entity_poly.pdbx_strand_id
1 'polypeptide(L)'
;AGQIHVMENKKPPIKILSPGRVFRSDDDATHSPMFHQMEGLVVDKNITLCDLKGMLDVLVQKIYGEGTTTRLRPSYFPFTEPSVEVDCSCFACGGKGCSLCKGTGWIEVLGAGIVNKRVLENCGIDSEEYSGFAFGIGLERIAMLKYGINNIKLLFGSDLRVLNQINEK
;
A
#
# COMPACT_ATOMS: atom_id res chain seq x y z
N ALA A 1 13.49 -5.82 0.29
CA ALA A 1 14.48 -6.84 0.74
C ALA A 1 13.77 -8.05 1.35
N GLY A 2 12.81 -7.89 2.28
CA GLY A 2 12.14 -9.00 2.96
C GLY A 2 11.40 -9.96 2.02
N GLN A 3 10.72 -9.43 1.01
CA GLN A 3 9.99 -10.23 0.02
C GLN A 3 10.93 -11.15 -0.78
N ILE A 4 12.06 -10.62 -1.26
CA ILE A 4 13.07 -11.39 -2.00
C ILE A 4 13.62 -12.50 -1.12
N HIS A 5 14.04 -12.17 0.11
CA HIS A 5 14.57 -13.15 1.05
C HIS A 5 13.59 -14.31 1.30
N VAL A 6 12.29 -14.03 1.40
CA VAL A 6 11.29 -15.09 1.55
C VAL A 6 11.16 -15.93 0.29
N MET A 7 11.12 -15.32 -0.91
CA MET A 7 11.04 -16.05 -2.18
C MET A 7 12.25 -16.93 -2.46
N GLU A 8 13.45 -16.51 -2.03
CA GLU A 8 14.68 -17.33 -2.14
C GLU A 8 14.68 -18.54 -1.22
N ASN A 9 13.97 -18.49 -0.09
CA ASN A 9 14.02 -19.50 0.97
C ASN A 9 12.74 -20.32 1.12
N LYS A 10 11.65 -19.95 0.45
CA LYS A 10 10.35 -20.64 0.52
C LYS A 10 9.80 -20.92 -0.87
N LYS A 11 9.21 -22.09 -1.03
CA LYS A 11 8.46 -22.44 -2.24
C LYS A 11 7.04 -21.89 -2.17
N PRO A 12 6.41 -21.52 -3.32
CA PRO A 12 4.99 -21.21 -3.36
C PRO A 12 4.11 -22.36 -2.85
N PRO A 13 2.93 -22.06 -2.26
CA PRO A 13 2.32 -20.74 -2.17
C PRO A 13 2.94 -19.85 -1.08
N ILE A 14 3.17 -18.56 -1.41
CA ILE A 14 3.74 -17.57 -0.49
C ILE A 14 2.69 -16.48 -0.27
N LYS A 15 2.39 -16.18 0.98
CA LYS A 15 1.51 -15.06 1.39
C LYS A 15 2.13 -14.41 2.61
N ILE A 16 2.67 -13.20 2.45
CA ILE A 16 3.38 -12.52 3.52
C ILE A 16 3.04 -11.03 3.58
N LEU A 17 3.16 -10.49 4.79
CA LEU A 17 3.24 -9.06 5.07
C LEU A 17 4.61 -8.79 5.71
N SER A 18 5.29 -7.76 5.23
CA SER A 18 6.62 -7.36 5.71
C SER A 18 6.58 -5.88 6.12
N PRO A 19 6.28 -5.59 7.41
CA PRO A 19 6.37 -4.23 7.93
C PRO A 19 7.82 -3.86 8.23
N GLY A 20 8.17 -2.59 8.04
CA GLY A 20 9.51 -2.12 8.37
C GLY A 20 9.67 -0.62 8.24
N ARG A 21 10.76 -0.11 8.78
CA ARG A 21 11.17 1.28 8.59
C ARG A 21 11.80 1.45 7.22
N VAL A 22 11.45 2.55 6.56
CA VAL A 22 12.02 2.95 5.27
C VAL A 22 12.52 4.39 5.36
N PHE A 23 13.48 4.72 4.50
CA PHE A 23 14.16 6.01 4.54
C PHE A 23 14.15 6.63 3.15
N ARG A 24 13.78 7.91 3.09
CA ARG A 24 13.79 8.75 1.87
C ARG A 24 14.32 10.14 2.21
N SER A 25 14.76 10.88 1.23
CA SER A 25 15.27 12.24 1.41
C SER A 25 14.19 13.32 1.57
N ASP A 26 12.92 12.93 1.43
CA ASP A 26 11.78 13.86 1.49
C ASP A 26 11.49 14.30 2.92
N ASP A 27 11.27 15.59 3.13
CA ASP A 27 10.94 16.18 4.44
C ASP A 27 9.99 17.38 4.27
N ASP A 28 8.69 17.15 4.46
CA ASP A 28 7.65 18.18 4.45
C ASP A 28 6.52 17.84 5.45
N ALA A 29 5.35 18.44 5.34
CA ALA A 29 4.22 18.18 6.22
C ALA A 29 3.61 16.78 6.03
N THR A 30 3.80 16.17 4.87
CA THR A 30 3.23 14.86 4.49
C THR A 30 4.28 13.77 4.31
N HIS A 31 5.55 14.13 4.30
CA HIS A 31 6.69 13.24 4.13
C HIS A 31 7.68 13.40 5.29
N SER A 32 8.24 12.28 5.71
CA SER A 32 9.30 12.22 6.72
C SER A 32 10.48 11.45 6.16
N PRO A 33 11.72 11.85 6.48
CA PRO A 33 12.91 11.10 6.08
C PRO A 33 12.89 9.63 6.54
N MET A 34 12.19 9.34 7.62
CA MET A 34 11.93 8.00 8.11
C MET A 34 10.42 7.81 8.28
N PHE A 35 9.88 6.71 7.79
CA PHE A 35 8.49 6.31 7.98
C PHE A 35 8.36 4.78 7.96
N HIS A 36 7.18 4.26 8.22
CA HIS A 36 6.94 2.82 8.21
C HIS A 36 6.16 2.43 6.94
N GLN A 37 6.61 1.38 6.30
CA GLN A 37 5.94 0.80 5.16
C GLN A 37 5.57 -0.65 5.47
N MET A 38 4.40 -1.07 5.05
CA MET A 38 4.02 -2.47 5.01
C MET A 38 3.99 -2.92 3.56
N GLU A 39 4.77 -3.94 3.24
CA GLU A 39 4.79 -4.57 1.94
C GLU A 39 4.03 -5.89 2.02
N GLY A 40 3.18 -6.15 1.03
CA GLY A 40 2.49 -7.41 0.88
C GLY A 40 2.95 -8.13 -0.38
N LEU A 41 3.06 -9.45 -0.29
CA LEU A 41 3.41 -10.33 -1.42
C LEU A 41 2.53 -11.57 -1.38
N VAL A 42 1.95 -11.91 -2.52
CA VAL A 42 1.30 -13.19 -2.76
C VAL A 42 1.93 -13.80 -4.01
N VAL A 43 2.38 -15.06 -3.91
CA VAL A 43 2.84 -15.87 -5.05
C VAL A 43 2.14 -17.20 -4.98
N ASP A 44 1.39 -17.54 -6.02
CA ASP A 44 0.65 -18.79 -6.15
C ASP A 44 0.39 -19.10 -7.63
N LYS A 45 -0.27 -20.19 -7.94
CA LYS A 45 -0.70 -20.51 -9.31
C LYS A 45 -1.81 -19.57 -9.77
N ASN A 46 -1.73 -19.13 -11.02
CA ASN A 46 -2.77 -18.35 -11.70
C ASN A 46 -3.16 -17.02 -11.00
N ILE A 47 -2.25 -16.38 -10.28
CA ILE A 47 -2.49 -15.07 -9.69
C ILE A 47 -2.58 -14.00 -10.80
N THR A 48 -3.61 -13.16 -10.71
CA THR A 48 -3.95 -12.15 -11.71
C THR A 48 -4.05 -10.73 -11.10
N LEU A 49 -4.14 -9.73 -11.98
CA LEU A 49 -4.42 -8.35 -11.57
C LEU A 49 -5.82 -8.21 -10.93
N CYS A 50 -6.76 -9.08 -11.28
CA CYS A 50 -8.09 -9.12 -10.66
C CYS A 50 -8.03 -9.57 -9.20
N ASP A 51 -7.16 -10.53 -8.88
CA ASP A 51 -6.95 -10.97 -7.50
C ASP A 51 -6.34 -9.86 -6.66
N LEU A 52 -5.34 -9.14 -7.21
CA LEU A 52 -4.77 -7.96 -6.57
C LEU A 52 -5.87 -6.91 -6.30
N LYS A 53 -6.67 -6.57 -7.32
CA LYS A 53 -7.74 -5.58 -7.16
C LYS A 53 -8.77 -6.00 -6.11
N GLY A 54 -9.23 -7.24 -6.14
CA GLY A 54 -10.18 -7.76 -5.17
C GLY A 54 -9.65 -7.69 -3.73
N MET A 55 -8.40 -8.06 -3.52
CA MET A 55 -7.74 -7.95 -2.22
C MET A 55 -7.63 -6.48 -1.77
N LEU A 56 -7.26 -5.57 -2.67
CA LEU A 56 -7.14 -4.15 -2.36
C LEU A 56 -8.51 -3.49 -2.05
N ASP A 57 -9.58 -3.87 -2.73
CA ASP A 57 -10.94 -3.41 -2.41
C ASP A 57 -11.32 -3.81 -0.98
N VAL A 58 -11.06 -5.05 -0.58
CA VAL A 58 -11.29 -5.51 0.80
C VAL A 58 -10.44 -4.73 1.79
N LEU A 59 -9.17 -4.48 1.47
CA LEU A 59 -8.26 -3.72 2.33
C LEU A 59 -8.77 -2.30 2.59
N VAL A 60 -9.11 -1.55 1.54
CA VAL A 60 -9.57 -0.16 1.69
C VAL A 60 -10.93 -0.07 2.39
N GLN A 61 -11.83 -1.01 2.17
CA GLN A 61 -13.11 -1.09 2.87
C GLN A 61 -12.93 -1.31 4.37
N LYS A 62 -12.00 -2.18 4.77
CA LYS A 62 -11.71 -2.42 6.19
C LYS A 62 -11.02 -1.23 6.87
N ILE A 63 -10.25 -0.45 6.14
CA ILE A 63 -9.54 0.72 6.69
C ILE A 63 -10.45 1.95 6.74
N TYR A 64 -11.16 2.24 5.66
CA TYR A 64 -11.88 3.51 5.44
C TYR A 64 -13.40 3.39 5.44
N GLY A 65 -13.94 2.17 5.55
CA GLY A 65 -15.37 1.90 5.62
C GLY A 65 -15.96 1.27 4.37
N GLU A 66 -17.11 0.63 4.57
CA GLU A 66 -17.90 0.01 3.50
C GLU A 66 -18.30 1.05 2.44
N GLY A 67 -18.30 0.65 1.17
CA GLY A 67 -18.58 1.53 0.04
C GLY A 67 -17.34 2.24 -0.54
N THR A 68 -16.17 2.16 0.11
CA THR A 68 -14.91 2.60 -0.50
C THR A 68 -14.48 1.61 -1.57
N THR A 69 -14.15 2.12 -2.75
CA THR A 69 -13.69 1.31 -3.90
C THR A 69 -12.31 1.75 -4.34
N THR A 70 -11.59 0.87 -5.04
CA THR A 70 -10.30 1.20 -5.62
C THR A 70 -10.40 1.40 -7.13
N ARG A 71 -9.51 2.24 -7.67
CA ARG A 71 -9.18 2.27 -9.09
C ARG A 71 -7.67 2.11 -9.27
N LEU A 72 -7.28 1.46 -10.34
CA LEU A 72 -5.89 1.24 -10.70
C LEU A 72 -5.52 2.23 -11.81
N ARG A 73 -4.44 2.98 -11.62
CA ARG A 73 -3.83 3.83 -12.64
C ARG A 73 -2.52 3.20 -13.10
N PRO A 74 -2.20 3.16 -14.40
CA PRO A 74 -0.91 2.67 -14.87
C PRO A 74 0.25 3.44 -14.21
N SER A 75 1.29 2.69 -13.82
CA SER A 75 2.52 3.22 -13.23
C SER A 75 3.72 2.39 -13.68
N TYR A 76 4.90 2.70 -13.16
CA TYR A 76 6.11 1.95 -13.41
C TYR A 76 6.89 1.70 -12.13
N PHE A 77 7.13 0.42 -11.85
CA PHE A 77 8.09 -0.03 -10.83
C PHE A 77 8.96 -1.13 -11.46
N PRO A 78 10.29 -1.14 -11.19
CA PRO A 78 11.19 -2.07 -11.86
C PRO A 78 10.97 -3.55 -11.50
N PHE A 79 10.24 -3.82 -10.42
CA PHE A 79 10.00 -5.17 -9.89
C PHE A 79 8.58 -5.69 -10.15
N THR A 80 7.71 -4.89 -10.78
CA THR A 80 6.34 -5.31 -11.16
C THR A 80 6.03 -4.98 -12.61
N GLU A 81 5.21 -5.83 -13.27
CA GLU A 81 4.69 -5.63 -14.63
C GLU A 81 3.40 -6.44 -14.83
N PRO A 82 2.24 -5.78 -15.02
CA PRO A 82 2.03 -4.34 -14.97
C PRO A 82 2.17 -3.76 -13.55
N SER A 83 2.61 -2.50 -13.50
CA SER A 83 2.67 -1.70 -12.29
C SER A 83 1.49 -0.73 -12.23
N VAL A 84 0.96 -0.49 -11.05
CA VAL A 84 -0.20 0.38 -10.83
C VAL A 84 -0.04 1.24 -9.59
N GLU A 85 -0.46 2.48 -9.69
CA GLU A 85 -0.85 3.32 -8.56
C GLU A 85 -2.29 2.99 -8.18
N VAL A 86 -2.59 2.92 -6.91
CA VAL A 86 -3.91 2.58 -6.40
C VAL A 86 -4.52 3.77 -5.68
N ASP A 87 -5.62 4.26 -6.23
CA ASP A 87 -6.44 5.28 -5.58
C ASP A 87 -7.66 4.62 -4.93
N CYS A 88 -8.09 5.13 -3.77
CA CYS A 88 -9.40 4.83 -3.20
C CYS A 88 -10.38 5.97 -3.44
N SER A 89 -11.67 5.67 -3.56
CA SER A 89 -12.71 6.68 -3.57
C SER A 89 -12.67 7.47 -2.25
N CYS A 90 -12.80 8.79 -2.34
CA CYS A 90 -12.68 9.63 -1.15
C CYS A 90 -13.78 9.30 -0.14
N PHE A 91 -13.42 8.73 0.97
CA PHE A 91 -14.32 8.34 2.05
C PHE A 91 -14.95 9.54 2.77
N ALA A 92 -14.30 10.72 2.75
CA ALA A 92 -14.83 11.92 3.37
C ALA A 92 -15.99 12.57 2.59
N CYS A 93 -15.99 12.48 1.26
CA CYS A 93 -17.01 13.10 0.41
C CYS A 93 -17.77 12.11 -0.47
N GLY A 94 -17.53 10.81 -0.31
CA GLY A 94 -18.17 9.78 -1.14
C GLY A 94 -17.88 9.93 -2.64
N GLY A 95 -16.70 10.42 -3.01
CA GLY A 95 -16.29 10.62 -4.40
C GLY A 95 -16.74 11.92 -5.05
N LYS A 96 -17.46 12.81 -4.33
CA LYS A 96 -18.01 14.07 -4.89
C LYS A 96 -16.96 15.17 -5.10
N GLY A 97 -15.81 15.06 -4.46
CA GLY A 97 -14.79 16.11 -4.44
C GLY A 97 -14.84 16.98 -3.18
N CYS A 98 -13.72 17.08 -2.46
CA CYS A 98 -13.56 17.93 -1.27
C CYS A 98 -12.10 18.37 -1.13
N SER A 99 -11.78 19.12 -0.08
CA SER A 99 -10.42 19.59 0.21
C SER A 99 -9.42 18.43 0.41
N LEU A 100 -9.85 17.33 1.06
CA LEU A 100 -9.01 16.17 1.30
C LEU A 100 -8.55 15.51 0.00
N CYS A 101 -9.46 15.31 -0.95
CA CYS A 101 -9.14 14.73 -2.27
C CYS A 101 -8.82 15.78 -3.33
N LYS A 102 -8.65 17.06 -2.93
CA LYS A 102 -8.37 18.18 -3.83
C LYS A 102 -9.34 18.29 -5.02
N GLY A 103 -10.63 18.03 -4.75
CA GLY A 103 -11.70 18.11 -5.75
C GLY A 103 -11.81 16.90 -6.69
N THR A 104 -10.90 15.93 -6.63
CA THR A 104 -10.85 14.81 -7.60
C THR A 104 -11.82 13.67 -7.29
N GLY A 105 -12.28 13.57 -6.03
CA GLY A 105 -13.06 12.43 -5.54
C GLY A 105 -12.23 11.17 -5.24
N TRP A 106 -10.91 11.21 -5.47
CA TRP A 106 -9.99 10.07 -5.30
C TRP A 106 -8.77 10.43 -4.47
N ILE A 107 -8.25 9.47 -3.73
CA ILE A 107 -7.07 9.63 -2.87
C ILE A 107 -6.10 8.50 -3.21
N GLU A 108 -4.87 8.85 -3.62
CA GLU A 108 -3.80 7.89 -3.81
C GLU A 108 -3.37 7.30 -2.46
N VAL A 109 -3.30 5.97 -2.39
CA VAL A 109 -3.03 5.26 -1.13
C VAL A 109 -1.80 4.37 -1.18
N LEU A 110 -1.49 3.73 -2.32
CA LEU A 110 -0.38 2.79 -2.42
C LEU A 110 0.04 2.49 -3.87
N GLY A 111 1.25 1.94 -4.03
CA GLY A 111 1.72 1.35 -5.27
C GLY A 111 1.62 -0.19 -5.22
N ALA A 112 1.29 -0.81 -6.35
CA ALA A 112 1.14 -2.25 -6.47
C ALA A 112 1.45 -2.75 -7.89
N GLY A 113 1.42 -4.06 -8.08
CA GLY A 113 1.54 -4.65 -9.41
C GLY A 113 1.72 -6.16 -9.38
N ILE A 114 1.73 -6.74 -10.56
CA ILE A 114 2.09 -8.15 -10.74
C ILE A 114 3.61 -8.26 -10.68
N VAL A 115 4.11 -9.23 -9.93
CA VAL A 115 5.55 -9.46 -9.77
C VAL A 115 6.16 -9.79 -11.14
N ASN A 116 7.22 -9.07 -11.50
CA ASN A 116 7.90 -9.30 -12.77
C ASN A 116 8.46 -10.74 -12.82
N LYS A 117 8.26 -11.43 -13.94
CA LYS A 117 8.73 -12.81 -14.16
C LYS A 117 10.20 -13.00 -13.80
N ARG A 118 11.06 -12.05 -14.20
CA ARG A 118 12.49 -12.07 -13.87
C ARG A 118 12.78 -12.07 -12.38
N VAL A 119 11.94 -11.42 -11.59
CA VAL A 119 12.09 -11.40 -10.12
C VAL A 119 11.80 -12.79 -9.55
N LEU A 120 10.75 -13.47 -10.02
CA LEU A 120 10.44 -14.85 -9.63
C LEU A 120 11.58 -15.79 -10.01
N GLU A 121 12.03 -15.74 -11.26
CA GLU A 121 13.12 -16.57 -11.80
C GLU A 121 14.43 -16.39 -11.04
N ASN A 122 14.79 -15.12 -10.72
CA ASN A 122 15.97 -14.80 -9.91
C ASN A 122 15.90 -15.39 -8.49
N CYS A 123 14.69 -15.63 -7.98
CA CYS A 123 14.45 -16.28 -6.70
C CYS A 123 14.29 -17.81 -6.82
N GLY A 124 14.50 -18.39 -8.01
CA GLY A 124 14.36 -19.83 -8.25
C GLY A 124 12.92 -20.34 -8.31
N ILE A 125 11.95 -19.45 -8.56
CA ILE A 125 10.53 -19.78 -8.73
C ILE A 125 10.21 -19.84 -10.23
N ASP A 126 9.59 -20.92 -10.68
CA ASP A 126 9.18 -21.10 -12.06
C ASP A 126 8.06 -20.11 -12.45
N SER A 127 8.39 -19.13 -13.29
CA SER A 127 7.47 -18.09 -13.72
C SER A 127 6.41 -18.54 -14.74
N GLU A 128 6.53 -19.77 -15.27
CA GLU A 128 5.50 -20.37 -16.13
C GLU A 128 4.44 -21.11 -15.29
N GLU A 129 4.80 -21.57 -14.09
CA GLU A 129 3.87 -22.24 -13.17
C GLU A 129 3.24 -21.25 -12.17
N TYR A 130 4.01 -20.27 -11.70
CA TYR A 130 3.62 -19.35 -10.65
C TYR A 130 3.59 -17.90 -11.12
N SER A 131 2.66 -17.17 -10.59
CA SER A 131 2.56 -15.72 -10.71
C SER A 131 2.34 -15.09 -9.34
N GLY A 132 2.44 -13.79 -9.23
CA GLY A 132 2.23 -13.14 -7.95
C GLY A 132 1.93 -11.67 -8.08
N PHE A 133 1.41 -11.07 -7.01
CA PHE A 133 1.30 -9.64 -6.89
C PHE A 133 2.01 -9.13 -5.64
N ALA A 134 2.43 -7.87 -5.70
CA ALA A 134 3.00 -7.16 -4.58
C ALA A 134 2.38 -5.78 -4.44
N PHE A 135 2.35 -5.26 -3.20
CA PHE A 135 1.95 -3.89 -2.91
C PHE A 135 2.78 -3.32 -1.76
N GLY A 136 2.90 -1.99 -1.72
CA GLY A 136 3.57 -1.28 -0.63
C GLY A 136 2.75 -0.10 -0.15
N ILE A 137 2.44 -0.05 1.15
CA ILE A 137 1.60 0.97 1.75
C ILE A 137 2.31 1.66 2.92
N GLY A 138 2.33 3.00 2.93
CA GLY A 138 2.86 3.79 4.03
C GLY A 138 1.88 3.82 5.21
N LEU A 139 2.30 3.33 6.37
CA LEU A 139 1.44 3.21 7.55
C LEU A 139 1.02 4.58 8.09
N GLU A 140 1.94 5.54 8.13
CA GLU A 140 1.64 6.91 8.52
C GLU A 140 0.63 7.56 7.59
N ARG A 141 0.70 7.29 6.28
CA ARG A 141 -0.27 7.79 5.30
C ARG A 141 -1.67 7.30 5.61
N ILE A 142 -1.82 6.01 5.93
CA ILE A 142 -3.11 5.44 6.37
C ILE A 142 -3.59 6.14 7.64
N ALA A 143 -2.73 6.23 8.65
CA ALA A 143 -3.07 6.83 9.95
C ALA A 143 -3.48 8.30 9.79
N MET A 144 -2.72 9.07 9.02
CA MET A 144 -3.04 10.48 8.75
C MET A 144 -4.41 10.64 8.09
N LEU A 145 -4.70 9.84 7.07
CA LEU A 145 -5.99 9.87 6.38
C LEU A 145 -7.13 9.43 7.30
N LYS A 146 -6.94 8.34 8.06
CA LYS A 146 -7.97 7.77 8.92
C LYS A 146 -8.33 8.66 10.10
N TYR A 147 -7.33 9.29 10.73
CA TYR A 147 -7.50 10.09 11.94
C TYR A 147 -7.56 11.61 11.67
N GLY A 148 -7.43 12.04 10.40
CA GLY A 148 -7.47 13.43 10.02
C GLY A 148 -6.24 14.22 10.48
N ILE A 149 -5.08 13.57 10.52
CA ILE A 149 -3.81 14.19 10.92
C ILE A 149 -3.21 14.86 9.69
N ASN A 150 -2.94 16.15 9.78
CA ASN A 150 -2.46 16.96 8.65
C ASN A 150 -0.95 17.12 8.56
N ASN A 151 -0.20 16.65 9.57
CA ASN A 151 1.25 16.72 9.60
C ASN A 151 1.83 15.42 10.15
N ILE A 152 2.65 14.73 9.36
CA ILE A 152 3.28 13.46 9.71
C ILE A 152 4.16 13.56 10.96
N LYS A 153 4.78 14.72 11.21
CA LYS A 153 5.65 14.96 12.37
C LYS A 153 4.92 14.83 13.70
N LEU A 154 3.60 15.00 13.71
CA LEU A 154 2.77 14.79 14.90
C LEU A 154 2.75 13.33 15.35
N LEU A 155 2.92 12.38 14.44
CA LEU A 155 2.99 10.95 14.75
C LEU A 155 4.28 10.56 15.47
N PHE A 156 5.34 11.35 15.31
CA PHE A 156 6.67 11.09 15.89
C PHE A 156 6.98 12.00 17.11
N GLY A 157 6.14 13.01 17.36
CA GLY A 157 6.41 14.08 18.32
C GLY A 157 6.13 13.75 19.78
N SER A 158 5.61 12.58 20.12
CA SER A 158 5.26 12.17 21.51
C SER A 158 4.40 13.18 22.27
N ASP A 159 3.61 14.03 21.61
CA ASP A 159 2.73 15.01 22.22
C ASP A 159 1.46 14.30 22.76
N LEU A 160 1.27 14.32 24.06
CA LEU A 160 0.12 13.69 24.72
C LEU A 160 -1.23 14.23 24.25
N ARG A 161 -1.29 15.49 23.82
CA ARG A 161 -2.52 16.10 23.29
C ARG A 161 -2.95 15.41 21.98
N VAL A 162 -1.99 15.06 21.12
CA VAL A 162 -2.24 14.32 19.88
C VAL A 162 -2.68 12.90 20.17
N LEU A 163 -2.00 12.22 21.11
CA LEU A 163 -2.34 10.85 21.50
C LEU A 163 -3.76 10.77 22.10
N ASN A 164 -4.15 11.74 22.92
CA ASN A 164 -5.50 11.80 23.50
C ASN A 164 -6.58 11.99 22.42
N GLN A 165 -6.35 12.87 21.43
CA GLN A 165 -7.28 13.05 20.31
C GLN A 165 -7.49 11.79 19.43
N ILE A 166 -6.48 10.93 19.35
CA ILE A 166 -6.60 9.66 18.62
C ILE A 166 -7.42 8.64 19.41
N ASN A 167 -7.28 8.62 20.73
CA ASN A 167 -7.99 7.69 21.62
C ASN A 167 -9.49 8.01 21.76
N GLU A 168 -9.91 9.23 21.48
CA GLU A 168 -11.31 9.67 21.55
C GLU A 168 -12.12 9.40 20.27
N LYS A 169 -11.50 8.87 19.22
CA LYS A 169 -12.11 8.51 17.93
C LYS A 169 -12.16 7.00 17.72
#